data_79b29901ae3b9c8bdfa76c4313f46401
#
_entry.id   79b29901ae3b9c8bdfa76c4313f46401
#
_cell.length_a   1.000
_cell.length_b   1.000
_cell.length_c   1.000
_cell.angle_alpha   90.00
_cell.angle_beta   90.00
_cell.angle_gamma   90.00
#
_symmetry.space_group_name_H-M   'P 1'
#
loop_
_entity.id
_entity.type
_entity.pdbx_description
1 polymer ?
#
loop_
_entity_poly.entity_id
_entity_poly.type
_entity_poly.pdbx_seq_one_letter_code
_entity_poly.pdbx_strand_id
1 'polypeptide(L)'
;AHRKAIEKAGARAIEVRSADQLDQCDGLIIPGGESTTMLNLLDRENLVEPIRRFAAQKPIYGSCAGAILLAHEVIGPAQPSLDLMDIEVERNAYGRQIDSRIAKIDSSEGQIEAVFIRAPIIRRVGKAARVLASYRSDPVWVEQDRHMVTTFHPELAEDSSIHREFVKKL
;
A
#
# COMPACT_ATOMS: atom_id res chain seq x y z
N ALA A 1 0.10 9.51 10.69
CA ALA A 1 -1.15 9.70 9.95
C ALA A 1 -1.96 8.40 9.92
N HIS A 2 -1.45 7.27 9.44
CA HIS A 2 -2.17 5.99 9.39
C HIS A 2 -2.76 5.55 10.74
N ARG A 3 -2.03 5.73 11.85
CA ARG A 3 -2.54 5.42 13.20
C ARG A 3 -3.90 6.08 13.46
N LYS A 4 -3.99 7.40 13.25
CA LYS A 4 -5.24 8.15 13.46
C LYS A 4 -6.37 7.63 12.58
N ALA A 5 -6.07 7.30 11.32
CA ALA A 5 -7.07 6.80 10.37
C ALA A 5 -7.58 5.40 10.76
N ILE A 6 -6.70 4.52 11.25
CA ILE A 6 -7.06 3.18 11.76
C ILE A 6 -7.89 3.30 13.03
N GLU A 7 -7.50 4.16 13.97
CA GLU A 7 -8.26 4.40 15.21
C GLU A 7 -9.65 4.96 14.91
N LYS A 8 -9.75 5.89 13.96
CA LYS A 8 -11.04 6.42 13.47
C LYS A 8 -11.88 5.33 12.77
N ALA A 9 -11.25 4.35 12.16
CA ALA A 9 -11.91 3.20 11.55
C ALA A 9 -12.32 2.11 12.57
N GLY A 10 -12.00 2.28 13.85
CA GLY A 10 -12.44 1.40 14.93
C GLY A 10 -11.46 0.30 15.32
N ALA A 11 -10.20 0.36 14.88
CA ALA A 11 -9.16 -0.60 15.24
C ALA A 11 -8.04 0.07 16.06
N ARG A 12 -7.30 -0.76 16.81
CA ARG A 12 -6.12 -0.30 17.54
C ARG A 12 -4.88 -0.39 16.67
N ALA A 13 -4.04 0.63 16.68
CA ALA A 13 -2.79 0.66 15.94
C ALA A 13 -1.56 0.64 16.86
N ILE A 14 -0.59 -0.19 16.52
CA ILE A 14 0.74 -0.21 17.14
C ILE A 14 1.82 -0.02 16.07
N GLU A 15 2.98 0.49 16.47
CA GLU A 15 4.15 0.50 15.60
C GLU A 15 4.86 -0.83 15.68
N VAL A 16 5.13 -1.44 14.51
CA VAL A 16 5.82 -2.72 14.40
C VAL A 16 7.28 -2.48 14.03
N ARG A 17 8.18 -2.93 14.89
CA ARG A 17 9.65 -2.83 14.72
C ARG A 17 10.35 -4.19 14.85
N SER A 18 9.60 -5.22 15.21
CA SER A 18 10.12 -6.58 15.41
C SER A 18 9.10 -7.63 15.00
N ALA A 19 9.57 -8.86 14.76
CA ALA A 19 8.71 -10.00 14.45
C ALA A 19 7.71 -10.29 15.59
N ASP A 20 8.13 -10.18 16.85
CA ASP A 20 7.26 -10.41 18.00
C ASP A 20 6.09 -9.41 18.05
N GLN A 21 6.35 -8.14 17.69
CA GLN A 21 5.29 -7.15 17.60
C GLN A 21 4.35 -7.42 16.43
N LEU A 22 4.89 -7.89 15.29
CA LEU A 22 4.10 -8.28 14.12
C LEU A 22 3.13 -9.42 14.46
N ASP A 23 3.58 -10.41 15.22
CA ASP A 23 2.77 -11.57 15.62
C ASP A 23 1.54 -11.19 16.46
N GLN A 24 1.56 -10.02 17.11
CA GLN A 24 0.45 -9.48 17.90
C GLN A 24 -0.61 -8.77 17.05
N CYS A 25 -0.36 -8.59 15.75
CA CYS A 25 -1.23 -7.83 14.86
C CYS A 25 -2.18 -8.75 14.07
N ASP A 26 -3.36 -8.21 13.73
CA ASP A 26 -4.32 -8.86 12.84
C ASP A 26 -4.17 -8.40 11.38
N GLY A 27 -3.45 -7.30 11.15
CA GLY A 27 -3.10 -6.78 9.84
C GLY A 27 -1.89 -5.86 9.92
N LEU A 28 -1.27 -5.58 8.77
CA LEU A 28 -0.09 -4.72 8.68
C LEU A 28 -0.31 -3.62 7.64
N ILE A 29 0.04 -2.39 7.99
CA ILE A 29 0.12 -1.28 7.02
C ILE A 29 1.59 -0.96 6.76
N ILE A 30 1.99 -0.96 5.49
CA ILE A 30 3.29 -0.48 5.04
C ILE A 30 3.07 0.90 4.43
N PRO A 31 3.54 1.98 5.10
CA PRO A 31 3.26 3.35 4.68
C PRO A 31 4.08 3.80 3.48
N GLY A 32 3.82 5.02 3.04
CA GLY A 32 4.68 5.72 2.09
C GLY A 32 6.07 6.03 2.66
N GLY A 33 6.97 6.41 1.77
CA GLY A 33 8.36 6.70 2.08
C GLY A 33 9.24 6.47 0.84
N GLU A 34 10.52 6.17 1.05
CA GLU A 34 11.43 5.77 -0.04
C GLU A 34 11.59 4.25 -0.01
N SER A 35 11.16 3.58 -1.08
CA SER A 35 10.98 2.13 -1.11
C SER A 35 12.30 1.34 -0.93
N THR A 36 13.41 1.83 -1.48
CA THR A 36 14.71 1.17 -1.34
C THR A 36 15.20 1.22 0.11
N THR A 37 15.10 2.39 0.74
CA THR A 37 15.47 2.57 2.15
C THR A 37 14.60 1.71 3.06
N MET A 38 13.29 1.64 2.78
CA MET A 38 12.38 0.81 3.56
C MET A 38 12.71 -0.68 3.44
N LEU A 39 12.99 -1.15 2.22
CA LEU A 39 13.35 -2.55 2.00
C LEU A 39 14.68 -2.91 2.70
N ASN A 40 15.68 -2.04 2.61
CA ASN A 40 16.95 -2.23 3.31
C ASN A 40 16.77 -2.26 4.83
N LEU A 41 15.87 -1.44 5.37
CA LEU A 41 15.55 -1.45 6.79
C LEU A 41 14.87 -2.77 7.20
N LEU A 42 13.89 -3.25 6.44
CA LEU A 42 13.22 -4.51 6.69
C LEU A 42 14.21 -5.69 6.65
N ASP A 43 15.15 -5.68 5.72
CA ASP A 43 16.18 -6.71 5.60
C ASP A 43 17.14 -6.67 6.80
N ARG A 44 17.62 -5.49 7.15
CA ARG A 44 18.51 -5.30 8.32
C ARG A 44 17.88 -5.73 9.63
N GLU A 45 16.59 -5.47 9.81
CA GLU A 45 15.83 -5.85 11.01
C GLU A 45 15.29 -7.29 10.94
N ASN A 46 15.65 -8.05 9.90
CA ASN A 46 15.18 -9.43 9.66
C ASN A 46 13.65 -9.55 9.64
N LEU A 47 12.96 -8.59 9.04
CA LEU A 47 11.49 -8.56 8.97
C LEU A 47 10.93 -9.08 7.64
N VAL A 48 11.74 -9.28 6.61
CA VAL A 48 11.27 -9.69 5.28
C VAL A 48 10.54 -11.05 5.36
N GLU A 49 11.17 -12.08 5.87
CA GLU A 49 10.55 -13.41 5.99
C GLU A 49 9.39 -13.47 7.00
N PRO A 50 9.47 -12.82 8.17
CA PRO A 50 8.31 -12.68 9.06
C PRO A 50 7.11 -12.03 8.39
N ILE A 51 7.30 -10.97 7.59
CA ILE A 51 6.21 -10.32 6.84
C ILE A 51 5.63 -11.25 5.79
N ARG A 52 6.45 -12.00 5.06
CA ARG A 52 5.97 -12.98 4.08
C ARG A 52 5.13 -14.09 4.74
N ARG A 53 5.56 -14.62 5.89
CA ARG A 53 4.76 -15.59 6.65
C ARG A 53 3.47 -15.00 7.17
N PHE A 54 3.50 -13.76 7.66
CA PHE A 54 2.33 -13.03 8.10
C PHE A 54 1.33 -12.85 6.95
N ALA A 55 1.80 -12.47 5.76
CA ALA A 55 0.98 -12.27 4.57
C ALA A 55 0.24 -13.53 4.10
N ALA A 56 0.76 -14.72 4.41
CA ALA A 56 0.10 -15.98 4.07
C ALA A 56 -1.22 -16.17 4.83
N GLN A 57 -1.43 -15.48 5.94
CA GLN A 57 -2.59 -15.67 6.82
C GLN A 57 -3.35 -14.38 7.13
N LYS A 58 -2.70 -13.23 7.08
CA LYS A 58 -3.26 -11.94 7.53
C LYS A 58 -3.10 -10.86 6.47
N PRO A 59 -3.99 -9.85 6.45
CA PRO A 59 -3.98 -8.81 5.43
C PRO A 59 -2.81 -7.84 5.60
N ILE A 60 -2.27 -7.40 4.45
CA ILE A 60 -1.31 -6.31 4.37
C ILE A 60 -1.86 -5.23 3.44
N TYR A 61 -1.74 -3.99 3.85
CA TYR A 61 -2.04 -2.83 3.05
C TYR A 61 -0.79 -1.99 2.80
N GLY A 62 -0.48 -1.72 1.54
CA GLY A 62 0.62 -0.84 1.14
C GLY A 62 0.13 0.45 0.51
N SER A 63 0.56 1.61 1.03
CA SER A 63 0.28 2.91 0.42
C SER A 63 1.54 3.51 -0.20
N CYS A 64 1.44 4.07 -1.39
CA CYS A 64 2.53 4.70 -2.13
C CYS A 64 3.78 3.78 -2.23
N ALA A 65 4.85 4.06 -1.49
CA ALA A 65 6.03 3.18 -1.44
C ALA A 65 5.68 1.77 -0.93
N GLY A 66 4.68 1.62 -0.07
CA GLY A 66 4.16 0.33 0.36
C GLY A 66 3.61 -0.49 -0.82
N ALA A 67 2.96 0.15 -1.80
CA ALA A 67 2.53 -0.53 -3.02
C ALA A 67 3.72 -1.06 -3.84
N ILE A 68 4.81 -0.33 -3.90
CA ILE A 68 6.05 -0.77 -4.54
C ILE A 68 6.60 -2.03 -3.85
N LEU A 69 6.58 -2.05 -2.50
CA LEU A 69 7.09 -3.20 -1.74
C LEU A 69 6.23 -4.46 -1.87
N LEU A 70 4.92 -4.33 -2.07
CA LEU A 70 4.02 -5.47 -2.24
C LEU A 70 4.02 -6.05 -3.65
N ALA A 71 4.49 -5.31 -4.65
CA ALA A 71 4.44 -5.70 -6.05
C ALA A 71 5.27 -6.97 -6.35
N HIS A 72 4.80 -7.75 -7.33
CA HIS A 72 5.58 -8.84 -7.91
C HIS A 72 6.78 -8.30 -8.69
N GLU A 73 6.58 -7.27 -9.47
CA GLU A 73 7.61 -6.67 -10.31
C GLU A 73 7.66 -5.15 -10.10
N VAL A 74 8.88 -4.63 -9.98
CA VAL A 74 9.15 -3.20 -9.82
C VAL A 74 10.08 -2.74 -10.92
N ILE A 75 9.68 -1.69 -11.63
CA ILE A 75 10.42 -1.08 -12.74
C ILE A 75 10.67 0.41 -12.48
N GLY A 76 11.55 1.03 -13.27
CA GLY A 76 11.83 2.44 -13.32
C GLY A 76 12.51 3.09 -12.09
N PRO A 77 13.61 2.59 -11.56
CA PRO A 77 14.40 1.39 -11.85
C PRO A 77 13.90 0.14 -11.16
N ALA A 78 14.33 -1.03 -11.63
CA ALA A 78 14.04 -2.30 -11.00
C ALA A 78 14.60 -2.37 -9.57
N GLN A 79 13.88 -3.03 -8.69
CA GLN A 79 14.34 -3.34 -7.33
C GLN A 79 13.67 -4.64 -6.83
N PRO A 80 14.24 -5.30 -5.81
CA PRO A 80 13.54 -6.36 -5.11
C PRO A 80 12.29 -5.85 -4.40
N SER A 81 11.36 -6.75 -4.09
CA SER A 81 10.12 -6.48 -3.37
C SER A 81 9.76 -7.63 -2.43
N LEU A 82 8.66 -7.51 -1.70
CA LEU A 82 8.13 -8.60 -0.89
C LEU A 82 7.39 -9.65 -1.73
N ASP A 83 7.01 -9.30 -2.95
CA ASP A 83 6.31 -10.20 -3.91
C ASP A 83 5.03 -10.81 -3.32
N LEU A 84 4.09 -9.96 -2.94
CA LEU A 84 2.83 -10.38 -2.29
C LEU A 84 1.61 -10.22 -3.18
N MET A 85 1.68 -9.41 -4.23
CA MET A 85 0.57 -9.13 -5.14
C MET A 85 1.04 -9.18 -6.60
N ASP A 86 0.25 -9.80 -7.46
CA ASP A 86 0.54 -9.92 -8.89
C ASP A 86 0.26 -8.61 -9.64
N ILE A 87 1.07 -7.62 -9.35
CA ILE A 87 1.08 -6.30 -10.00
C ILE A 87 2.50 -5.90 -10.39
N GLU A 88 2.62 -5.11 -11.46
CA GLU A 88 3.86 -4.42 -11.83
C GLU A 88 3.72 -2.95 -11.49
N VAL A 89 4.70 -2.40 -10.79
CA VAL A 89 4.71 -1.00 -10.34
C VAL A 89 5.94 -0.27 -10.87
N GLU A 90 5.71 0.87 -11.51
CA GLU A 90 6.77 1.78 -11.94
C GLU A 90 7.01 2.85 -10.89
N ARG A 91 8.25 2.93 -10.39
CA ARG A 91 8.64 3.79 -9.26
C ARG A 91 8.78 5.23 -9.67
N ASN A 92 9.40 5.75 -10.49
CA ASN A 92 9.66 7.17 -10.78
C ASN A 92 8.88 7.63 -12.02
N ALA A 93 7.65 7.18 -12.15
CA ALA A 93 6.84 7.35 -13.35
C ALA A 93 6.54 8.82 -13.71
N TYR A 94 6.57 9.72 -12.73
CA TYR A 94 6.27 11.14 -12.94
C TYR A 94 7.50 12.00 -13.19
N GLY A 95 8.70 11.41 -13.36
CA GLY A 95 9.94 12.12 -13.66
C GLY A 95 10.33 13.11 -12.56
N ARG A 96 10.83 14.30 -12.98
CA ARG A 96 11.27 15.36 -12.06
C ARG A 96 10.13 16.25 -11.57
N GLN A 97 8.91 16.07 -12.06
CA GLN A 97 7.77 16.87 -11.66
C GLN A 97 7.24 16.37 -10.31
N ILE A 98 7.32 17.25 -9.32
CA ILE A 98 6.69 17.06 -8.02
C ILE A 98 5.21 17.40 -8.20
N ASP A 99 4.47 16.49 -8.78
CA ASP A 99 3.02 16.65 -8.89
C ASP A 99 2.37 16.15 -7.61
N SER A 100 2.18 17.05 -6.68
CA SER A 100 1.25 16.84 -5.59
C SER A 100 -0.12 17.28 -6.06
N ARG A 101 -1.10 16.39 -5.97
CA ARG A 101 -2.48 16.73 -6.34
C ARG A 101 -3.48 16.01 -5.46
N ILE A 102 -4.60 16.67 -5.27
CA ILE A 102 -5.77 16.08 -4.63
C ILE A 102 -6.83 15.88 -5.70
N ALA A 103 -7.37 14.68 -5.78
CA ALA A 103 -8.43 14.34 -6.72
C ALA A 103 -9.57 13.60 -6.02
N LYS A 104 -10.79 13.87 -6.44
CA LYS A 104 -11.93 13.02 -6.10
C LYS A 104 -12.06 11.98 -7.20
N ILE A 105 -12.02 10.71 -6.82
CA ILE A 105 -12.09 9.58 -7.76
C ILE A 105 -13.22 8.65 -7.38
N ASP A 106 -13.84 8.07 -8.40
CA ASP A 106 -14.86 7.04 -8.18
C ASP A 106 -14.20 5.69 -7.96
N SER A 107 -14.70 4.95 -7.00
CA SER A 107 -14.26 3.60 -6.71
C SER A 107 -15.46 2.65 -6.63
N SER A 108 -15.19 1.34 -6.58
CA SER A 108 -16.24 0.34 -6.33
C SER A 108 -16.95 0.53 -4.99
N GLU A 109 -16.33 1.26 -4.06
CA GLU A 109 -16.84 1.53 -2.71
C GLU A 109 -17.36 2.97 -2.54
N GLY A 110 -17.58 3.69 -3.65
CA GLY A 110 -18.04 5.08 -3.67
C GLY A 110 -16.94 6.07 -4.02
N GLN A 111 -17.25 7.37 -3.94
CA GLN A 111 -16.30 8.43 -4.23
C GLN A 111 -15.32 8.61 -3.06
N ILE A 112 -14.03 8.68 -3.39
CA ILE A 112 -12.95 8.87 -2.41
C ILE A 112 -12.09 10.09 -2.78
N GLU A 113 -11.48 10.71 -1.76
CA GLU A 113 -10.46 11.73 -1.95
C GLU A 113 -9.08 11.08 -1.96
N ALA A 114 -8.35 11.26 -3.04
CA ALA A 114 -7.02 10.70 -3.24
C ALA A 114 -5.97 11.81 -3.25
N VAL A 115 -5.02 11.74 -2.33
CA VAL A 115 -3.88 12.66 -2.22
C VAL A 115 -2.66 12.00 -2.86
N PHE A 116 -2.26 12.46 -4.03
CA PHE A 116 -1.10 11.96 -4.76
C PHE A 116 0.13 12.82 -4.44
N ILE A 117 1.23 12.19 -4.04
CA ILE A 117 2.52 12.84 -3.82
C ILE A 117 3.59 11.94 -4.44
N ARG A 118 4.13 12.33 -5.60
CA ARG A 118 5.13 11.54 -6.35
C ARG A 118 4.75 10.06 -6.42
N ALA A 119 3.49 9.80 -6.73
CA ALA A 119 2.91 8.47 -6.66
C ALA A 119 3.52 7.55 -7.73
N PRO A 120 3.75 6.27 -7.41
CA PRO A 120 4.11 5.28 -8.41
C PRO A 120 2.92 5.01 -9.34
N ILE A 121 3.17 4.37 -10.48
CA ILE A 121 2.12 3.94 -11.41
C ILE A 121 2.07 2.41 -11.44
N ILE A 122 0.88 1.85 -11.27
CA ILE A 122 0.64 0.42 -11.50
C ILE A 122 0.47 0.22 -13.01
N ARG A 123 1.43 -0.48 -13.63
CA ARG A 123 1.46 -0.74 -15.08
C ARG A 123 0.75 -2.00 -15.50
N ARG A 124 0.70 -2.99 -14.64
CA ARG A 124 0.03 -4.28 -14.90
C ARG A 124 -0.68 -4.74 -13.64
N VAL A 125 -1.88 -5.28 -13.83
CA VAL A 125 -2.65 -5.95 -12.78
C VAL A 125 -2.94 -7.36 -13.27
N GLY A 126 -2.46 -8.37 -12.54
CA GLY A 126 -2.65 -9.77 -12.85
C GLY A 126 -4.10 -10.24 -12.66
N LYS A 127 -4.41 -11.43 -13.16
CA LYS A 127 -5.77 -11.98 -13.16
C LYS A 127 -6.35 -12.21 -11.75
N ALA A 128 -5.48 -12.48 -10.77
CA ALA A 128 -5.88 -12.69 -9.38
C ALA A 128 -6.18 -11.39 -8.64
N ALA A 129 -5.79 -10.25 -9.19
CA ALA A 129 -5.98 -8.94 -8.58
C ALA A 129 -7.17 -8.20 -9.21
N ARG A 130 -7.82 -7.35 -8.41
CA ARG A 130 -8.98 -6.56 -8.79
C ARG A 130 -8.72 -5.06 -8.62
N VAL A 131 -9.00 -4.28 -9.67
CA VAL A 131 -8.93 -2.83 -9.62
C VAL A 131 -10.20 -2.27 -8.96
N LEU A 132 -10.03 -1.53 -7.87
CA LEU A 132 -11.14 -0.89 -7.15
C LEU A 132 -11.32 0.58 -7.53
N ALA A 133 -10.25 1.24 -7.98
CA ALA A 133 -10.29 2.60 -8.50
C ALA A 133 -9.17 2.83 -9.50
N SER A 134 -9.45 3.70 -10.48
CA SER A 134 -8.48 4.18 -11.46
C SER A 134 -8.50 5.72 -11.51
N TYR A 135 -7.38 6.32 -11.89
CA TYR A 135 -7.25 7.74 -12.12
C TYR A 135 -6.42 7.99 -13.38
N ARG A 136 -6.96 8.75 -14.32
CA ARG A 136 -6.33 9.00 -15.64
C ARG A 136 -5.93 7.69 -16.34
N SER A 137 -6.80 6.70 -16.30
CA SER A 137 -6.62 5.36 -16.86
C SER A 137 -5.61 4.45 -16.16
N ASP A 138 -4.93 4.91 -15.11
CA ASP A 138 -4.04 4.08 -14.30
C ASP A 138 -4.77 3.52 -13.08
N PRO A 139 -4.60 2.23 -12.76
CA PRO A 139 -5.10 1.68 -11.50
C PRO A 139 -4.42 2.39 -10.32
N VAL A 140 -5.20 2.81 -9.33
CA VAL A 140 -4.69 3.51 -8.15
C VAL A 140 -5.08 2.86 -6.83
N TRP A 141 -6.05 1.97 -6.85
CA TRP A 141 -6.43 1.12 -5.73
C TRP A 141 -6.71 -0.29 -6.24
N VAL A 142 -5.95 -1.26 -5.77
CA VAL A 142 -6.00 -2.66 -6.21
C VAL A 142 -6.02 -3.57 -4.99
N GLU A 143 -6.81 -4.63 -5.05
CA GLU A 143 -6.78 -5.70 -4.06
C GLU A 143 -6.51 -7.06 -4.69
N GLN A 144 -5.92 -7.96 -3.92
CA GLN A 144 -5.74 -9.35 -4.27
C GLN A 144 -5.86 -10.18 -2.99
N ASP A 145 -6.84 -11.10 -2.96
CA ASP A 145 -7.17 -11.88 -1.78
C ASP A 145 -7.41 -10.96 -0.58
N ARG A 146 -6.59 -11.08 0.47
CA ARG A 146 -6.66 -10.26 1.67
C ARG A 146 -5.84 -8.97 1.60
N HIS A 147 -5.00 -8.80 0.60
CA HIS A 147 -4.07 -7.66 0.50
C HIS A 147 -4.66 -6.54 -0.35
N MET A 148 -4.21 -5.33 -0.09
CA MET A 148 -4.55 -4.18 -0.92
C MET A 148 -3.42 -3.17 -1.01
N VAL A 149 -3.42 -2.39 -2.09
CA VAL A 149 -2.50 -1.27 -2.30
C VAL A 149 -3.22 -0.05 -2.82
N THR A 150 -2.71 1.12 -2.45
CA THR A 150 -3.04 2.40 -3.08
C THR A 150 -1.77 3.09 -3.55
N THR A 151 -1.83 3.79 -4.68
CA THR A 151 -0.70 4.62 -5.14
C THR A 151 -0.71 6.00 -4.49
N PHE A 152 -1.81 6.40 -3.89
CA PHE A 152 -2.01 7.67 -3.18
C PHE A 152 -1.93 7.49 -1.66
N HIS A 153 -2.04 8.62 -0.94
CA HIS A 153 -1.92 8.72 0.51
C HIS A 153 -3.28 8.97 1.16
N PRO A 154 -4.08 7.94 1.46
CA PRO A 154 -5.39 8.14 2.10
C PRO A 154 -5.29 8.63 3.55
N GLU A 155 -4.13 8.45 4.18
CA GLU A 155 -3.85 8.95 5.54
C GLU A 155 -3.75 10.47 5.62
N LEU A 156 -3.67 11.15 4.49
CA LEU A 156 -3.64 12.61 4.37
C LEU A 156 -5.00 13.20 4.00
N ALA A 157 -5.97 12.37 3.63
CA ALA A 157 -7.35 12.79 3.39
C ALA A 157 -8.14 12.84 4.70
N GLU A 158 -9.20 13.64 4.74
CA GLU A 158 -10.11 13.65 5.88
C GLU A 158 -10.97 12.38 5.93
N ASP A 159 -11.26 11.82 4.76
CA ASP A 159 -12.00 10.57 4.62
C ASP A 159 -11.12 9.36 4.98
N SER A 160 -11.64 8.48 5.82
CA SER A 160 -10.98 7.24 6.22
C SER A 160 -11.58 5.98 5.56
N SER A 161 -12.26 6.13 4.43
CA SER A 161 -12.91 5.01 3.73
C SER A 161 -11.95 3.88 3.37
N ILE A 162 -10.76 4.21 2.86
CA ILE A 162 -9.72 3.21 2.55
C ILE A 162 -9.32 2.41 3.80
N HIS A 163 -9.11 3.09 4.92
CA HIS A 163 -8.76 2.42 6.18
C HIS A 163 -9.91 1.57 6.72
N ARG A 164 -11.16 2.01 6.56
CA ARG A 164 -12.34 1.20 6.90
C ARG A 164 -12.40 -0.07 6.07
N GLU A 165 -12.13 0.01 4.76
CA GLU A 165 -12.09 -1.18 3.90
C GLU A 165 -10.97 -2.15 4.33
N PHE A 166 -9.82 -1.63 4.73
CA PHE A 166 -8.75 -2.48 5.28
C PHE A 166 -9.17 -3.13 6.62
N VAL A 167 -9.77 -2.37 7.53
CA VAL A 167 -10.23 -2.91 8.82
C VAL A 167 -11.28 -4.02 8.66
N LYS A 168 -12.10 -3.99 7.61
CA LYS A 168 -13.04 -5.08 7.30
C LYS A 168 -12.34 -6.41 6.94
N LYS A 169 -11.05 -6.37 6.61
CA LYS A 169 -10.26 -7.56 6.24
C LYS A 169 -9.59 -8.23 7.46
N LEU A 170 -9.59 -7.56 8.61
CA LEU A 170 -9.03 -8.10 9.85
C LEU A 170 -9.97 -9.19 10.43
#